data_dba1281fdfebf67f6102e8bcd3e8a5a5
#
_entry.id   dba1281fdfebf67f6102e8bcd3e8a5a5
#
_cell.length_a   1.000
_cell.length_b   1.000
_cell.length_c   1.000
_cell.angle_alpha   90.00
_cell.angle_beta   90.00
_cell.angle_gamma   90.00
#
_symmetry.space_group_name_H-M   'P 1'
#
loop_
_entity.id
_entity.type
_entity.pdbx_description
1 polymer ?
#
loop_
_entity_poly.entity_id
_entity_poly.type
_entity_poly.pdbx_seq_one_letter_code
_entity_poly.pdbx_strand_id
1 'polypeptide(L)'
;MNLDVTYERRKTKPCRIGAVTMGNGHPVVVQSMITEETRNVDACVEQIIALHQAGSEIVRVTTPTLGEAQCLEEIKAKTREQYMDVPMTADVHHQGTKIAVEAAKYVDEIRVNPGLFVFKRHGSRGDEIGAEDADMRGRTEEDLTSVEALRSQLAYGEKEWQDELDAIEEDFVPVIEACKKFDRAMRVGVNHGSLSERILITYGDTPRGMVESALEYLRLCEKHGYYNLNISAKASRVPVMIAANRMMAMRIDAERMNYPLHLGVTEAGDGQYARIKSTAGIATLLSEGIGDTIRVSLSEDPIHEIPACYEILQALGLRKTQVEYIACPSCGRTKFDLPTVLNKVRDATRHLKGLDIAVMGCIVNGPGEMADADYGYVGAAGGKITLYRKRDVVKNGIPQEHGVEELIQLLKEDGVWVEPGQ
;
A
#
# COMPACT_ATOMS: atom_id res chain seq x y z
N MET A 1 -23.32 22.82 9.49
CA MET A 1 -23.39 21.81 8.42
C MET A 1 -22.00 21.23 8.34
N ASN A 2 -21.71 20.13 9.07
CA ASN A 2 -20.43 19.46 8.96
C ASN A 2 -20.40 18.80 7.58
N LEU A 3 -19.61 19.36 6.69
CA LEU A 3 -19.23 18.68 5.46
C LEU A 3 -18.12 17.68 5.83
N ASP A 4 -18.50 16.58 6.48
CA ASP A 4 -17.61 15.44 6.57
C ASP A 4 -17.40 14.92 5.14
N VAL A 5 -16.31 15.36 4.53
CA VAL A 5 -15.87 14.81 3.25
C VAL A 5 -15.34 13.42 3.54
N THR A 6 -16.24 12.44 3.57
CA THR A 6 -15.87 11.04 3.70
C THR A 6 -15.78 10.44 2.30
N TYR A 7 -14.68 9.76 2.02
CA TYR A 7 -14.56 8.98 0.79
C TYR A 7 -15.47 7.75 0.89
N GLU A 8 -16.39 7.59 -0.06
CA GLU A 8 -17.16 6.36 -0.16
C GLU A 8 -16.25 5.25 -0.68
N ARG A 9 -15.85 4.36 0.22
CA ARG A 9 -14.97 3.26 -0.14
C ARG A 9 -15.73 2.18 -0.90
N ARG A 10 -15.08 1.63 -1.93
CA ARG A 10 -15.59 0.49 -2.71
C ARG A 10 -15.96 -0.66 -1.76
N LYS A 11 -17.15 -1.25 -1.95
CA LYS A 11 -17.60 -2.41 -1.16
C LYS A 11 -16.89 -3.67 -1.66
N THR A 12 -16.02 -4.20 -0.83
CA THR A 12 -15.21 -5.39 -1.15
C THR A 12 -15.59 -6.58 -0.27
N LYS A 13 -15.31 -7.79 -0.75
CA LYS A 13 -15.34 -9.01 0.08
C LYS A 13 -14.25 -8.89 1.17
N PRO A 14 -14.42 -9.48 2.36
CA PRO A 14 -13.33 -9.57 3.32
C PRO A 14 -12.26 -10.54 2.82
N CYS A 15 -10.98 -10.22 3.04
CA CYS A 15 -9.87 -11.15 2.88
C CYS A 15 -9.12 -11.25 4.20
N ARG A 16 -8.95 -12.46 4.74
CA ARG A 16 -8.34 -12.72 6.04
C ARG A 16 -6.93 -13.28 5.88
N ILE A 17 -5.95 -12.60 6.48
CA ILE A 17 -4.53 -12.99 6.49
C ILE A 17 -4.09 -13.10 7.94
N GLY A 18 -4.06 -14.33 8.48
CA GLY A 18 -3.84 -14.55 9.90
C GLY A 18 -4.86 -13.79 10.76
N ALA A 19 -4.37 -12.95 11.66
CA ALA A 19 -5.20 -12.10 12.52
C ALA A 19 -5.73 -10.82 11.83
N VAL A 20 -5.24 -10.47 10.64
CA VAL A 20 -5.62 -9.25 9.92
C VAL A 20 -6.71 -9.53 8.90
N THR A 21 -7.73 -8.68 8.87
CA THR A 21 -8.78 -8.69 7.84
C THR A 21 -8.75 -7.38 7.08
N MET A 22 -8.76 -7.44 5.75
CA MET A 22 -8.86 -6.30 4.84
C MET A 22 -10.15 -6.36 4.03
N GLY A 23 -10.57 -5.23 3.46
CA GLY A 23 -11.82 -5.10 2.72
C GLY A 23 -13.05 -5.01 3.63
N ASN A 24 -14.24 -5.03 3.07
CA ASN A 24 -15.53 -4.99 3.79
C ASN A 24 -15.63 -3.88 4.86
N GLY A 25 -15.07 -2.70 4.58
CA GLY A 25 -15.11 -1.57 5.51
C GLY A 25 -14.04 -1.59 6.62
N HIS A 26 -13.19 -2.61 6.69
CA HIS A 26 -12.04 -2.60 7.60
C HIS A 26 -11.05 -1.47 7.24
N PRO A 27 -10.24 -0.98 8.20
CA PRO A 27 -9.20 0.01 7.93
C PRO A 27 -8.24 -0.45 6.83
N VAL A 28 -7.69 0.50 6.08
CA VAL A 28 -6.66 0.19 5.08
C VAL A 28 -5.42 -0.37 5.78
N VAL A 29 -4.99 -1.55 5.36
CA VAL A 29 -3.90 -2.31 5.99
C VAL A 29 -2.55 -1.87 5.43
N VAL A 30 -1.56 -1.70 6.30
CA VAL A 30 -0.17 -1.39 5.93
C VAL A 30 0.65 -2.66 5.85
N GLN A 31 1.32 -2.88 4.72
CA GLN A 31 2.24 -3.99 4.51
C GLN A 31 3.64 -3.47 4.19
N SER A 32 4.68 -4.14 4.70
CA SER A 32 6.06 -3.99 4.26
C SER A 32 6.68 -5.34 3.92
N MET A 33 7.96 -5.37 3.58
CA MET A 33 8.64 -6.57 3.12
C MET A 33 10.07 -6.56 3.64
N ILE A 34 10.54 -7.70 4.13
CA ILE A 34 11.95 -7.86 4.51
C ILE A 34 12.87 -7.81 3.29
N THR A 35 14.11 -7.42 3.52
CA THR A 35 15.21 -7.40 2.53
C THR A 35 16.23 -8.50 2.78
N GLU A 36 16.16 -9.15 3.94
CA GLU A 36 17.06 -10.24 4.31
C GLU A 36 16.84 -11.49 3.43
N GLU A 37 17.92 -12.21 3.18
CA GLU A 37 17.84 -13.50 2.49
C GLU A 37 17.08 -14.50 3.36
N THR A 38 16.05 -15.13 2.82
CA THR A 38 15.14 -16.01 3.56
C THR A 38 15.83 -17.21 4.21
N ARG A 39 17.01 -17.58 3.72
CA ARG A 39 17.87 -18.63 4.34
C ARG A 39 18.56 -18.16 5.62
N ASN A 40 18.69 -16.86 5.81
CA ASN A 40 19.18 -16.28 7.06
C ASN A 40 18.02 -16.11 8.04
N VAL A 41 17.59 -17.21 8.64
CA VAL A 41 16.39 -17.29 9.47
C VAL A 41 16.41 -16.25 10.61
N ASP A 42 17.53 -16.12 11.32
CA ASP A 42 17.60 -15.23 12.49
C ASP A 42 17.50 -13.75 12.06
N ALA A 43 18.18 -13.32 11.01
CA ALA A 43 18.06 -11.97 10.47
C ALA A 43 16.63 -11.69 9.94
N CYS A 44 15.99 -12.68 9.31
CA CYS A 44 14.58 -12.54 8.90
C CYS A 44 13.66 -12.32 10.10
N VAL A 45 13.84 -13.08 11.18
CA VAL A 45 13.04 -12.95 12.42
C VAL A 45 13.21 -11.56 13.02
N GLU A 46 14.46 -11.09 13.17
CA GLU A 46 14.76 -9.75 13.68
C GLU A 46 14.09 -8.66 12.85
N GLN A 47 14.21 -8.73 11.52
CA GLN A 47 13.63 -7.73 10.63
C GLN A 47 12.09 -7.79 10.60
N ILE A 48 11.47 -8.98 10.64
CA ILE A 48 10.02 -9.15 10.75
C ILE A 48 9.49 -8.49 12.02
N ILE A 49 10.14 -8.74 13.15
CA ILE A 49 9.77 -8.15 14.44
C ILE A 49 9.90 -6.62 14.39
N ALA A 50 11.02 -6.10 13.88
CA ALA A 50 11.26 -4.67 13.76
C ALA A 50 10.20 -3.98 12.88
N LEU A 51 9.87 -4.56 11.72
CA LEU A 51 8.86 -4.02 10.81
C LEU A 51 7.45 -4.04 11.46
N HIS A 52 7.11 -5.11 12.16
CA HIS A 52 5.80 -5.18 12.82
C HIS A 52 5.71 -4.20 14.00
N GLN A 53 6.76 -4.05 14.79
CA GLN A 53 6.83 -3.05 15.86
C GLN A 53 6.74 -1.61 15.34
N ALA A 54 7.28 -1.36 14.13
CA ALA A 54 7.15 -0.06 13.47
C ALA A 54 5.74 0.19 12.91
N GLY A 55 4.86 -0.82 12.87
CA GLY A 55 3.46 -0.71 12.47
C GLY A 55 3.08 -1.44 11.17
N SER A 56 3.98 -2.25 10.59
CA SER A 56 3.58 -3.13 9.47
C SER A 56 2.63 -4.21 9.97
N GLU A 57 1.40 -4.22 9.49
CA GLU A 57 0.38 -5.17 9.94
C GLU A 57 0.54 -6.55 9.29
N ILE A 58 1.17 -6.61 8.12
CA ILE A 58 1.53 -7.84 7.40
C ILE A 58 2.97 -7.68 6.91
N VAL A 59 3.80 -8.71 7.06
CA VAL A 59 5.18 -8.70 6.58
C VAL A 59 5.37 -9.72 5.46
N ARG A 60 5.91 -9.28 4.32
CA ARG A 60 6.17 -10.14 3.16
C ARG A 60 7.60 -10.66 3.17
N VAL A 61 7.76 -11.95 2.85
CA VAL A 61 9.03 -12.67 2.77
C VAL A 61 9.22 -13.21 1.35
N THR A 62 10.39 -13.01 0.75
CA THR A 62 10.71 -13.53 -0.58
C THR A 62 10.90 -15.05 -0.53
N THR A 63 10.27 -15.78 -1.44
CA THR A 63 10.29 -17.25 -1.42
C THR A 63 10.57 -17.79 -2.82
N PRO A 64 11.80 -17.63 -3.35
CA PRO A 64 12.12 -17.96 -4.75
C PRO A 64 12.32 -19.46 -5.01
N THR A 65 12.68 -20.25 -4.02
CA THR A 65 12.90 -21.71 -4.18
C THR A 65 12.24 -22.52 -3.06
N LEU A 66 12.23 -23.85 -3.24
CA LEU A 66 11.69 -24.77 -2.23
C LEU A 66 12.48 -24.70 -0.90
N GLY A 67 13.79 -24.42 -0.97
CA GLY A 67 14.61 -24.28 0.23
C GLY A 67 14.19 -23.10 1.09
N GLU A 68 13.91 -21.93 0.49
CA GLU A 68 13.38 -20.78 1.21
C GLU A 68 11.96 -21.04 1.73
N ALA A 69 11.11 -21.76 0.97
CA ALA A 69 9.79 -22.14 1.43
C ALA A 69 9.84 -23.00 2.72
N GLN A 70 10.81 -23.89 2.84
CA GLN A 70 11.02 -24.70 4.05
C GLN A 70 11.54 -23.87 5.23
N CYS A 71 12.36 -22.83 5.00
CA CYS A 71 12.82 -21.93 6.05
C CYS A 71 11.66 -21.17 6.72
N LEU A 72 10.53 -20.99 6.04
CA LEU A 72 9.36 -20.28 6.59
C LEU A 72 8.79 -20.95 7.84
N GLU A 73 8.94 -22.28 8.00
CA GLU A 73 8.55 -22.99 9.22
C GLU A 73 9.29 -22.45 10.44
N GLU A 74 10.61 -22.42 10.35
CA GLU A 74 11.47 -21.96 11.44
C GLU A 74 11.32 -20.45 11.67
N ILE A 75 11.24 -19.64 10.60
CA ILE A 75 11.01 -18.20 10.70
C ILE A 75 9.70 -17.92 11.45
N LYS A 76 8.61 -18.57 11.08
CA LYS A 76 7.30 -18.38 11.71
C LYS A 76 7.31 -18.83 13.18
N ALA A 77 7.92 -19.98 13.47
CA ALA A 77 8.02 -20.51 14.82
C ALA A 77 8.84 -19.59 15.73
N LYS A 78 10.04 -19.18 15.30
CA LYS A 78 10.91 -18.27 16.07
C LYS A 78 10.29 -16.89 16.27
N THR A 79 9.63 -16.33 15.26
CA THR A 79 8.93 -15.03 15.37
C THR A 79 7.83 -15.11 16.43
N ARG A 80 7.05 -16.20 16.44
CA ARG A 80 6.00 -16.43 17.45
C ARG A 80 6.56 -16.61 18.83
N GLU A 81 7.65 -17.33 18.98
CA GLU A 81 8.31 -17.58 20.28
C GLU A 81 8.92 -16.30 20.86
N GLN A 82 9.61 -15.50 20.04
CA GLN A 82 10.35 -14.31 20.49
C GLN A 82 9.46 -13.07 20.64
N TYR A 83 8.32 -13.02 19.98
CA TYR A 83 7.48 -11.83 19.94
C TYR A 83 5.98 -12.17 19.91
N MET A 84 5.44 -12.50 18.75
CA MET A 84 4.04 -12.85 18.52
C MET A 84 3.82 -13.49 17.15
N ASP A 85 2.59 -13.93 16.90
CA ASP A 85 2.20 -14.48 15.59
C ASP A 85 1.97 -13.35 14.57
N VAL A 86 3.03 -12.88 13.94
CA VAL A 86 2.97 -11.84 12.90
C VAL A 86 2.38 -12.43 11.63
N PRO A 87 1.36 -11.79 11.01
CA PRO A 87 0.85 -12.20 9.71
C PRO A 87 1.92 -12.09 8.62
N MET A 88 2.17 -13.19 7.90
CA MET A 88 3.23 -13.27 6.91
C MET A 88 2.69 -13.62 5.52
N THR A 89 3.27 -13.00 4.49
CA THR A 89 3.01 -13.32 3.07
C THR A 89 4.27 -13.91 2.44
N ALA A 90 4.17 -15.10 1.85
CA ALA A 90 5.24 -15.65 1.00
C ALA A 90 5.10 -15.12 -0.42
N ASP A 91 6.18 -14.56 -0.95
CA ASP A 91 6.23 -14.05 -2.33
C ASP A 91 6.85 -15.09 -3.25
N VAL A 92 6.01 -15.83 -3.97
CA VAL A 92 6.40 -16.91 -4.87
C VAL A 92 6.40 -16.39 -6.31
N HIS A 93 7.59 -16.23 -6.91
CA HIS A 93 7.74 -15.53 -8.19
C HIS A 93 7.71 -16.44 -9.42
N HIS A 94 8.48 -17.54 -9.44
CA HIS A 94 8.68 -18.38 -10.62
C HIS A 94 8.35 -19.84 -10.37
N GLN A 95 7.81 -20.55 -11.40
CA GLN A 95 7.60 -22.02 -11.41
C GLN A 95 7.04 -22.55 -10.07
N GLY A 96 5.94 -21.87 -9.62
CA GLY A 96 5.64 -21.71 -8.22
C GLY A 96 4.86 -22.82 -7.54
N THR A 97 4.31 -23.84 -8.25
CA THR A 97 3.38 -24.80 -7.64
C THR A 97 3.94 -25.48 -6.40
N LYS A 98 5.10 -26.12 -6.51
CA LYS A 98 5.72 -26.83 -5.37
C LYS A 98 6.12 -25.89 -4.25
N ILE A 99 6.62 -24.68 -4.60
CA ILE A 99 7.06 -23.65 -3.66
C ILE A 99 5.86 -23.09 -2.92
N ALA A 100 4.78 -22.73 -3.65
CA ALA A 100 3.56 -22.19 -3.07
C ALA A 100 2.85 -23.18 -2.17
N VAL A 101 2.77 -24.46 -2.57
CA VAL A 101 2.18 -25.54 -1.77
C VAL A 101 2.97 -25.76 -0.47
N GLU A 102 4.31 -25.70 -0.53
CA GLU A 102 5.14 -25.82 0.66
C GLU A 102 4.96 -24.61 1.58
N ALA A 103 5.07 -23.40 1.04
CA ALA A 103 4.93 -22.17 1.80
C ALA A 103 3.56 -22.03 2.47
N ALA A 104 2.48 -22.51 1.83
CA ALA A 104 1.12 -22.49 2.38
C ALA A 104 0.97 -23.22 3.72
N LYS A 105 1.87 -24.12 4.06
CA LYS A 105 1.87 -24.80 5.38
C LYS A 105 2.19 -23.83 6.53
N TYR A 106 2.96 -22.80 6.29
CA TYR A 106 3.63 -22.02 7.34
C TYR A 106 3.18 -20.55 7.41
N VAL A 107 2.86 -19.92 6.27
CA VAL A 107 2.49 -18.50 6.22
C VAL A 107 0.98 -18.29 6.09
N ASP A 108 0.53 -17.05 6.22
CA ASP A 108 -0.89 -16.70 6.25
C ASP A 108 -1.42 -16.30 4.86
N GLU A 109 -0.53 -15.90 3.95
CA GLU A 109 -0.86 -15.53 2.57
C GLU A 109 0.21 -16.02 1.60
N ILE A 110 -0.22 -16.51 0.44
CA ILE A 110 0.65 -16.80 -0.71
C ILE A 110 0.44 -15.73 -1.78
N ARG A 111 1.50 -15.07 -2.22
CA ARG A 111 1.44 -14.18 -3.39
C ARG A 111 1.96 -14.93 -4.62
N VAL A 112 1.14 -14.98 -5.65
CA VAL A 112 1.51 -15.53 -6.96
C VAL A 112 1.54 -14.41 -8.01
N ASN A 113 2.45 -14.53 -8.99
CA ASN A 113 2.51 -13.64 -10.14
C ASN A 113 2.00 -14.39 -11.39
N PRO A 114 0.80 -14.07 -11.90
CA PRO A 114 0.21 -14.74 -13.05
C PRO A 114 1.14 -14.83 -14.27
N GLY A 115 1.88 -13.77 -14.56
CA GLY A 115 2.75 -13.72 -15.73
C GLY A 115 4.00 -14.62 -15.64
N LEU A 116 4.38 -15.06 -14.44
CA LEU A 116 5.61 -15.81 -14.18
C LEU A 116 5.35 -17.19 -13.55
N PHE A 117 4.11 -17.49 -13.18
CA PHE A 117 3.77 -18.69 -12.43
C PHE A 117 3.90 -19.95 -13.27
N VAL A 118 3.33 -19.95 -14.48
CA VAL A 118 3.48 -21.01 -15.47
C VAL A 118 4.31 -20.46 -16.62
N PHE A 119 5.59 -20.79 -16.64
CA PHE A 119 6.50 -20.27 -17.62
C PHE A 119 6.81 -21.32 -18.69
N LYS A 120 6.03 -21.29 -19.80
CA LYS A 120 6.43 -21.99 -21.04
C LYS A 120 7.03 -20.93 -21.98
N ARG A 121 8.37 -20.91 -22.09
CA ARG A 121 9.04 -20.21 -23.21
C ARG A 121 8.77 -21.01 -24.47
N HIS A 122 7.84 -20.54 -25.29
CA HIS A 122 7.84 -20.84 -26.69
C HIS A 122 8.64 -19.74 -27.37
N GLY A 123 9.94 -19.96 -27.60
CA GLY A 123 10.84 -19.10 -28.37
C GLY A 123 10.65 -17.59 -28.22
N SER A 124 11.59 -16.78 -28.52
CA SER A 124 11.69 -15.32 -28.36
C SER A 124 10.56 -14.42 -28.93
N ARG A 125 9.34 -14.92 -29.09
CA ARG A 125 8.22 -14.14 -29.68
C ARG A 125 7.79 -12.94 -28.83
N GLY A 126 7.79 -13.09 -27.50
CA GLY A 126 7.35 -12.03 -26.59
C GLY A 126 8.39 -10.94 -26.34
N ASP A 127 9.68 -11.29 -26.47
CA ASP A 127 10.77 -10.32 -26.28
C ASP A 127 10.79 -9.26 -27.41
N GLU A 128 10.39 -9.63 -28.63
CA GLU A 128 10.30 -8.70 -29.75
C GLU A 128 9.17 -7.68 -29.60
N ILE A 129 8.03 -8.11 -29.04
CA ILE A 129 6.86 -7.22 -28.80
C ILE A 129 7.03 -6.38 -27.54
N GLY A 130 7.55 -6.97 -26.46
CA GLY A 130 7.73 -6.29 -25.17
C GLY A 130 8.73 -5.13 -25.23
N ALA A 131 9.79 -5.27 -26.02
CA ALA A 131 10.77 -4.20 -26.22
C ALA A 131 10.19 -3.03 -27.03
N GLU A 132 9.26 -3.31 -27.93
CA GLU A 132 8.62 -2.29 -28.77
C GLU A 132 7.48 -1.54 -28.08
N ASP A 133 6.73 -2.18 -27.17
CA ASP A 133 5.66 -1.53 -26.39
C ASP A 133 6.19 -0.64 -25.24
N ALA A 134 7.42 -0.83 -24.81
CA ALA A 134 7.98 -0.14 -23.64
C ALA A 134 8.15 1.39 -23.82
N ASP A 135 8.28 1.89 -25.07
CA ASP A 135 8.39 3.31 -25.35
C ASP A 135 7.41 3.79 -26.44
N MET A 136 6.17 4.06 -26.02
CA MET A 136 5.12 4.59 -26.91
C MET A 136 5.26 6.09 -27.22
N ARG A 137 6.25 6.79 -26.67
CA ARG A 137 6.47 8.22 -26.91
C ARG A 137 7.30 8.43 -28.17
N GLY A 138 6.69 9.08 -29.17
CA GLY A 138 7.36 9.45 -30.40
C GLY A 138 7.19 8.47 -31.56
N ARG A 139 6.35 7.44 -31.43
CA ARG A 139 6.02 6.53 -32.53
C ARG A 139 5.10 7.19 -33.55
N THR A 140 5.36 6.91 -34.79
CA THR A 140 4.53 7.34 -35.94
C THR A 140 3.32 6.40 -36.11
N GLU A 141 2.32 6.83 -36.87
CA GLU A 141 1.15 6.01 -37.23
C GLU A 141 1.55 4.72 -37.99
N GLU A 142 2.68 4.76 -38.68
CA GLU A 142 3.28 3.65 -39.42
C GLU A 142 3.91 2.61 -38.49
N ASP A 143 4.54 3.06 -37.37
CA ASP A 143 5.10 2.18 -36.33
C ASP A 143 3.99 1.43 -35.57
N LEU A 144 2.86 2.09 -35.30
CA LEU A 144 1.69 1.46 -34.66
C LEU A 144 1.06 0.41 -35.58
N THR A 145 1.02 0.65 -36.84
CA THR A 145 0.50 -0.29 -37.86
C THR A 145 1.41 -1.53 -37.96
N SER A 146 2.72 -1.36 -37.84
CA SER A 146 3.68 -2.48 -37.86
C SER A 146 3.57 -3.36 -36.60
N VAL A 147 3.34 -2.79 -35.43
CA VAL A 147 3.10 -3.54 -34.18
C VAL A 147 1.78 -4.32 -34.23
N GLU A 148 0.70 -3.72 -34.75
CA GLU A 148 -0.57 -4.42 -34.96
C GLU A 148 -0.45 -5.56 -35.98
N ALA A 149 0.29 -5.35 -37.06
CA ALA A 149 0.57 -6.38 -38.08
C ALA A 149 1.38 -7.55 -37.45
N LEU A 150 2.39 -7.25 -36.63
CA LEU A 150 3.19 -8.25 -35.94
C LEU A 150 2.33 -9.04 -34.93
N ARG A 151 1.50 -8.36 -34.14
CA ARG A 151 0.55 -9.01 -33.23
C ARG A 151 -0.42 -9.93 -33.95
N SER A 152 -0.91 -9.50 -35.13
CA SER A 152 -1.82 -10.32 -35.94
C SER A 152 -1.13 -11.59 -36.48
N GLN A 153 0.16 -11.51 -36.83
CA GLN A 153 0.95 -12.67 -37.28
C GLN A 153 1.29 -13.64 -36.13
N LEU A 154 1.41 -13.14 -34.90
CA LEU A 154 1.75 -13.90 -33.72
C LEU A 154 0.52 -14.31 -32.90
N ALA A 155 -0.69 -13.95 -33.36
CA ALA A 155 -1.94 -14.20 -32.64
C ALA A 155 -2.10 -15.69 -32.30
N TYR A 156 -2.45 -15.94 -31.04
CA TYR A 156 -2.77 -17.27 -30.56
C TYR A 156 -4.08 -17.76 -31.18
N GLY A 157 -4.09 -18.98 -31.73
CA GLY A 157 -5.33 -19.67 -32.11
C GLY A 157 -6.17 -20.02 -30.90
N GLU A 158 -7.50 -20.19 -31.07
CA GLU A 158 -8.39 -20.55 -29.96
C GLU A 158 -7.93 -21.82 -29.22
N LYS A 159 -7.47 -22.83 -29.96
CA LYS A 159 -6.97 -24.08 -29.37
C LYS A 159 -5.70 -23.87 -28.57
N GLU A 160 -4.73 -23.15 -29.11
CA GLU A 160 -3.46 -22.83 -28.41
C GLU A 160 -3.71 -22.02 -27.13
N TRP A 161 -4.64 -21.07 -27.19
CA TRP A 161 -5.09 -20.30 -26.03
C TRP A 161 -5.68 -21.20 -24.93
N GLN A 162 -6.58 -22.12 -25.31
CA GLN A 162 -7.22 -23.04 -24.38
C GLN A 162 -6.23 -24.04 -23.80
N ASP A 163 -5.34 -24.59 -24.61
CA ASP A 163 -4.29 -25.51 -24.17
C ASP A 163 -3.38 -24.87 -23.10
N GLU A 164 -3.09 -23.57 -23.20
CA GLU A 164 -2.33 -22.84 -22.16
C GLU A 164 -3.15 -22.58 -20.90
N LEU A 165 -4.44 -22.24 -21.03
CA LEU A 165 -5.32 -22.09 -19.86
C LEU A 165 -5.46 -23.39 -19.09
N ASP A 166 -5.60 -24.53 -19.80
CA ASP A 166 -5.69 -25.85 -19.20
C ASP A 166 -4.38 -26.21 -18.46
N ALA A 167 -3.22 -25.86 -19.03
CA ALA A 167 -1.92 -26.04 -18.37
C ALA A 167 -1.77 -25.14 -17.12
N ILE A 168 -2.26 -23.90 -17.18
CA ILE A 168 -2.28 -23.01 -16.02
C ILE A 168 -3.17 -23.60 -14.93
N GLU A 169 -4.35 -24.10 -15.28
CA GLU A 169 -5.26 -24.74 -14.33
C GLU A 169 -4.62 -25.96 -13.67
N GLU A 170 -4.00 -26.84 -14.43
CA GLU A 170 -3.31 -28.04 -13.92
C GLU A 170 -2.23 -27.68 -12.89
N ASP A 171 -1.40 -26.67 -13.20
CA ASP A 171 -0.32 -26.24 -12.31
C ASP A 171 -0.82 -25.43 -11.10
N PHE A 172 -1.96 -24.73 -11.23
CA PHE A 172 -2.43 -23.80 -10.19
C PHE A 172 -3.42 -24.43 -9.20
N VAL A 173 -4.20 -25.42 -9.60
CA VAL A 173 -5.16 -26.13 -8.71
C VAL A 173 -4.50 -26.68 -7.44
N PRO A 174 -3.31 -27.29 -7.46
CA PRO A 174 -2.66 -27.73 -6.23
C PRO A 174 -2.40 -26.60 -5.22
N VAL A 175 -2.15 -25.37 -5.70
CA VAL A 175 -1.96 -24.19 -4.82
C VAL A 175 -3.28 -23.78 -4.20
N ILE A 176 -4.35 -23.75 -5.00
CA ILE A 176 -5.71 -23.45 -4.50
C ILE A 176 -6.09 -24.46 -3.40
N GLU A 177 -5.88 -25.74 -3.65
CA GLU A 177 -6.21 -26.80 -2.67
C GLU A 177 -5.32 -26.71 -1.40
N ALA A 178 -4.05 -26.34 -1.53
CA ALA A 178 -3.20 -26.10 -0.37
C ALA A 178 -3.69 -24.89 0.44
N CYS A 179 -4.06 -23.79 -0.21
CA CYS A 179 -4.62 -22.62 0.47
C CYS A 179 -5.94 -22.94 1.20
N LYS A 180 -6.82 -23.73 0.60
CA LYS A 180 -8.04 -24.23 1.28
C LYS A 180 -7.69 -25.10 2.48
N LYS A 181 -6.81 -26.08 2.29
CA LYS A 181 -6.43 -27.06 3.33
C LYS A 181 -5.85 -26.38 4.56
N PHE A 182 -5.03 -25.37 4.38
CA PHE A 182 -4.34 -24.68 5.46
C PHE A 182 -5.02 -23.36 5.86
N ASP A 183 -6.17 -23.01 5.25
CA ASP A 183 -6.92 -21.76 5.49
C ASP A 183 -6.05 -20.51 5.28
N ARG A 184 -5.42 -20.41 4.12
CA ARG A 184 -4.55 -19.30 3.74
C ARG A 184 -5.24 -18.33 2.79
N ALA A 185 -4.83 -17.07 2.81
CA ALA A 185 -5.17 -16.11 1.77
C ALA A 185 -4.29 -16.28 0.54
N MET A 186 -4.75 -15.78 -0.59
CA MET A 186 -3.94 -15.70 -1.80
C MET A 186 -4.02 -14.32 -2.41
N ARG A 187 -2.85 -13.78 -2.78
CA ARG A 187 -2.75 -12.57 -3.58
C ARG A 187 -2.39 -12.90 -5.01
N VAL A 188 -3.29 -12.53 -5.92
CA VAL A 188 -3.01 -12.51 -7.35
C VAL A 188 -2.33 -11.18 -7.68
N GLY A 189 -1.01 -11.21 -7.84
CA GLY A 189 -0.19 -10.00 -7.91
C GLY A 189 0.50 -9.82 -9.26
N VAL A 190 -0.04 -8.94 -10.09
CA VAL A 190 0.48 -8.60 -11.42
C VAL A 190 1.40 -7.39 -11.35
N ASN A 191 2.52 -7.45 -12.08
CA ASN A 191 3.40 -6.32 -12.29
C ASN A 191 3.49 -6.00 -13.79
N HIS A 192 3.46 -4.72 -14.12
CA HIS A 192 3.85 -4.23 -15.44
C HIS A 192 5.27 -4.69 -15.78
N GLY A 193 5.51 -5.16 -16.98
CA GLY A 193 6.80 -5.73 -17.40
C GLY A 193 6.99 -7.22 -17.08
N SER A 194 6.01 -7.89 -16.42
CA SER A 194 6.11 -9.32 -16.12
C SER A 194 4.80 -10.05 -16.44
N LEU A 195 4.28 -9.84 -17.62
CA LEU A 195 3.09 -10.53 -18.15
C LEU A 195 3.51 -11.78 -18.93
N SER A 196 2.60 -12.77 -19.04
CA SER A 196 2.83 -13.94 -19.87
C SER A 196 2.86 -13.57 -21.35
N GLU A 197 3.59 -14.34 -22.16
CA GLU A 197 3.74 -14.10 -23.61
C GLU A 197 2.39 -13.97 -24.30
N ARG A 198 1.45 -14.83 -23.99
CA ARG A 198 0.10 -14.80 -24.55
C ARG A 198 -0.64 -13.49 -24.26
N ILE A 199 -0.54 -12.99 -23.03
CA ILE A 199 -1.13 -11.71 -22.63
C ILE A 199 -0.43 -10.54 -23.33
N LEU A 200 0.91 -10.57 -23.42
CA LEU A 200 1.69 -9.53 -24.10
C LEU A 200 1.31 -9.45 -25.59
N ILE A 201 1.22 -10.57 -26.29
CA ILE A 201 0.83 -10.63 -27.69
C ILE A 201 -0.58 -10.09 -27.91
N THR A 202 -1.52 -10.46 -27.02
CA THR A 202 -2.94 -10.11 -27.23
C THR A 202 -3.29 -8.71 -26.75
N TYR A 203 -2.78 -8.29 -25.59
CA TYR A 203 -3.19 -7.04 -24.94
C TYR A 203 -2.05 -6.03 -24.75
N GLY A 204 -0.79 -6.42 -25.04
CA GLY A 204 0.39 -5.63 -24.79
C GLY A 204 0.74 -5.53 -23.30
N ASP A 205 1.89 -4.91 -22.98
CA ASP A 205 2.25 -4.53 -21.61
C ASP A 205 1.50 -3.24 -21.22
N THR A 206 0.21 -3.40 -21.01
CA THR A 206 -0.75 -2.31 -20.81
C THR A 206 -1.58 -2.53 -19.56
N PRO A 207 -2.29 -1.51 -19.05
CA PRO A 207 -3.27 -1.67 -17.98
C PRO A 207 -4.28 -2.78 -18.27
N ARG A 208 -4.73 -2.95 -19.53
CA ARG A 208 -5.64 -4.02 -19.94
C ARG A 208 -4.98 -5.39 -19.82
N GLY A 209 -3.75 -5.54 -20.32
CA GLY A 209 -2.99 -6.79 -20.18
C GLY A 209 -2.81 -7.20 -18.72
N MET A 210 -2.48 -6.25 -17.84
CA MET A 210 -2.38 -6.50 -16.41
C MET A 210 -3.71 -7.01 -15.81
N VAL A 211 -4.83 -6.41 -16.21
CA VAL A 211 -6.17 -6.78 -15.70
C VAL A 211 -6.58 -8.17 -16.20
N GLU A 212 -6.45 -8.46 -17.49
CA GLU A 212 -6.81 -9.78 -18.04
C GLU A 212 -5.93 -10.89 -17.45
N SER A 213 -4.63 -10.62 -17.26
CA SER A 213 -3.71 -11.56 -16.59
C SER A 213 -4.17 -11.94 -15.17
N ALA A 214 -4.68 -10.97 -14.39
CA ALA A 214 -5.22 -11.26 -13.06
C ALA A 214 -6.56 -12.00 -13.11
N LEU A 215 -7.46 -11.57 -14.01
CA LEU A 215 -8.80 -12.14 -14.14
C LEU A 215 -8.78 -13.64 -14.47
N GLU A 216 -7.85 -14.11 -15.26
CA GLU A 216 -7.70 -15.55 -15.54
C GLU A 216 -7.51 -16.36 -14.25
N TYR A 217 -6.60 -15.94 -13.39
CA TYR A 217 -6.34 -16.62 -12.12
C TYR A 217 -7.49 -16.48 -11.11
N LEU A 218 -8.16 -15.32 -11.09
CA LEU A 218 -9.32 -15.11 -10.24
C LEU A 218 -10.49 -16.03 -10.64
N ARG A 219 -10.74 -16.15 -11.96
CA ARG A 219 -11.79 -17.06 -12.49
C ARG A 219 -11.49 -18.51 -12.15
N LEU A 220 -10.22 -18.93 -12.20
CA LEU A 220 -9.79 -20.26 -11.76
C LEU A 220 -10.04 -20.47 -10.26
N CYS A 221 -9.70 -19.49 -9.43
CA CYS A 221 -9.98 -19.57 -7.99
C CYS A 221 -11.48 -19.75 -7.72
N GLU A 222 -12.36 -18.95 -8.34
CA GLU A 222 -13.81 -19.08 -8.17
C GLU A 222 -14.36 -20.40 -8.76
N LYS A 223 -13.86 -20.84 -9.91
CA LYS A 223 -14.19 -22.14 -10.53
C LYS A 223 -13.94 -23.30 -9.56
N HIS A 224 -12.86 -23.20 -8.77
CA HIS A 224 -12.51 -24.19 -7.76
C HIS A 224 -13.03 -23.83 -6.35
N GLY A 225 -13.97 -22.89 -6.21
CA GLY A 225 -14.63 -22.55 -4.94
C GLY A 225 -13.69 -21.93 -3.90
N TYR A 226 -12.73 -21.12 -4.32
CA TYR A 226 -11.80 -20.43 -3.43
C TYR A 226 -11.97 -18.90 -3.52
N TYR A 227 -12.18 -18.24 -2.37
CA TYR A 227 -12.62 -16.86 -2.29
C TYR A 227 -11.82 -15.98 -1.32
N ASN A 228 -10.85 -16.51 -0.57
CA ASN A 228 -10.02 -15.71 0.34
C ASN A 228 -8.88 -15.02 -0.44
N LEU A 229 -9.25 -14.04 -1.25
CA LEU A 229 -8.41 -13.44 -2.29
C LEU A 229 -8.23 -11.95 -2.09
N ASN A 230 -7.06 -11.45 -2.48
CA ASN A 230 -6.82 -10.05 -2.78
C ASN A 230 -5.96 -9.92 -4.04
N ILE A 231 -5.90 -8.71 -4.61
CA ILE A 231 -5.29 -8.48 -5.91
C ILE A 231 -4.32 -7.31 -5.82
N SER A 232 -3.24 -7.36 -6.58
CA SER A 232 -2.39 -6.19 -6.80
C SER A 232 -2.04 -6.03 -8.28
N ALA A 233 -2.10 -4.79 -8.78
CA ALA A 233 -1.63 -4.40 -10.09
C ALA A 233 -0.63 -3.25 -9.92
N LYS A 234 0.68 -3.57 -10.00
CA LYS A 234 1.77 -2.63 -9.73
C LYS A 234 2.51 -2.23 -11.00
N ALA A 235 2.90 -0.97 -11.08
CA ALA A 235 3.77 -0.45 -12.12
C ALA A 235 4.70 0.61 -11.55
N SER A 236 5.86 0.82 -12.18
CA SER A 236 6.80 1.89 -11.85
C SER A 236 6.31 3.26 -12.34
N ARG A 237 5.48 3.28 -13.39
CA ARG A 237 4.85 4.48 -13.94
C ARG A 237 3.50 4.71 -13.24
N VAL A 238 3.39 5.80 -12.49
CA VAL A 238 2.18 6.15 -11.72
C VAL A 238 0.90 6.18 -12.57
N PRO A 239 0.87 6.79 -13.78
CA PRO A 239 -0.34 6.76 -14.62
C PRO A 239 -0.78 5.35 -15.01
N VAL A 240 0.16 4.44 -15.29
CA VAL A 240 -0.12 3.03 -15.62
C VAL A 240 -0.71 2.31 -14.40
N MET A 241 -0.09 2.49 -13.23
CA MET A 241 -0.56 1.91 -11.96
C MET A 241 -1.99 2.36 -11.64
N ILE A 242 -2.28 3.66 -11.77
CA ILE A 242 -3.62 4.20 -11.54
C ILE A 242 -4.63 3.62 -12.53
N ALA A 243 -4.31 3.65 -13.84
CA ALA A 243 -5.19 3.13 -14.88
C ALA A 243 -5.48 1.63 -14.69
N ALA A 244 -4.46 0.83 -14.36
CA ALA A 244 -4.60 -0.60 -14.12
C ALA A 244 -5.53 -0.90 -12.92
N ASN A 245 -5.35 -0.20 -11.80
CA ASN A 245 -6.19 -0.43 -10.62
C ASN A 245 -7.63 0.08 -10.79
N ARG A 246 -7.85 1.20 -11.48
CA ARG A 246 -9.22 1.66 -11.83
C ARG A 246 -9.92 0.63 -12.72
N MET A 247 -9.24 0.18 -13.77
CA MET A 247 -9.78 -0.84 -14.67
C MET A 247 -10.01 -2.17 -13.93
N MET A 248 -9.09 -2.58 -13.06
CA MET A 248 -9.22 -3.77 -12.22
C MET A 248 -10.49 -3.70 -11.38
N ALA A 249 -10.66 -2.61 -10.61
CA ALA A 249 -11.85 -2.42 -9.76
C ALA A 249 -13.14 -2.53 -10.59
N MET A 250 -13.22 -1.83 -11.71
CA MET A 250 -14.39 -1.86 -12.60
C MET A 250 -14.67 -3.26 -13.15
N ARG A 251 -13.63 -3.98 -13.58
CA ARG A 251 -13.79 -5.31 -14.20
C ARG A 251 -14.19 -6.39 -13.21
N ILE A 252 -13.54 -6.42 -12.03
CA ILE A 252 -13.92 -7.40 -10.98
C ILE A 252 -15.30 -7.10 -10.37
N ASP A 253 -15.72 -5.83 -10.33
CA ASP A 253 -17.09 -5.48 -9.90
C ASP A 253 -18.13 -5.94 -10.91
N ALA A 254 -17.86 -5.77 -12.21
CA ALA A 254 -18.72 -6.25 -13.29
C ALA A 254 -18.89 -7.80 -13.26
N GLU A 255 -17.86 -8.53 -12.85
CA GLU A 255 -17.88 -9.99 -12.70
C GLU A 255 -18.32 -10.44 -11.28
N ARG A 256 -18.74 -9.50 -10.40
CA ARG A 256 -19.17 -9.75 -9.00
C ARG A 256 -18.09 -10.41 -8.13
N MET A 257 -16.84 -10.22 -8.50
CA MET A 257 -15.70 -10.74 -7.76
C MET A 257 -15.34 -9.87 -6.55
N ASN A 258 -15.46 -8.56 -6.62
CA ASN A 258 -15.35 -7.56 -5.54
C ASN A 258 -14.23 -7.83 -4.51
N TYR A 259 -13.08 -8.36 -4.93
CA TYR A 259 -11.96 -8.63 -4.02
C TYR A 259 -11.22 -7.35 -3.63
N PRO A 260 -10.58 -7.33 -2.43
CA PRO A 260 -9.73 -6.24 -1.99
C PRO A 260 -8.56 -5.99 -2.93
N LEU A 261 -8.14 -4.71 -3.03
CA LEU A 261 -6.99 -4.30 -3.83
C LEU A 261 -5.83 -3.86 -2.95
N HIS A 262 -4.63 -4.38 -3.25
CA HIS A 262 -3.37 -3.98 -2.65
C HIS A 262 -2.66 -2.98 -3.59
N LEU A 263 -2.52 -1.75 -3.11
CA LEU A 263 -1.93 -0.65 -3.89
C LEU A 263 -0.45 -0.49 -3.58
N GLY A 264 0.30 -0.08 -4.59
CA GLY A 264 1.69 0.31 -4.45
C GLY A 264 2.32 0.63 -5.78
N VAL A 265 3.24 1.60 -5.78
CA VAL A 265 4.12 1.88 -6.90
C VAL A 265 5.37 1.04 -6.72
N THR A 266 5.72 0.22 -7.72
CA THR A 266 6.98 -0.55 -7.69
C THR A 266 8.11 0.29 -8.26
N GLU A 267 9.37 0.02 -7.84
CA GLU A 267 10.55 0.71 -8.37
C GLU A 267 10.43 2.24 -8.27
N ALA A 268 9.94 2.72 -7.12
CA ALA A 268 9.73 4.15 -6.93
C ALA A 268 11.06 4.92 -6.78
N GLY A 269 12.15 4.23 -6.38
CA GLY A 269 13.45 4.81 -6.06
C GLY A 269 13.59 5.09 -4.56
N ASP A 270 14.29 6.14 -4.21
CA ASP A 270 14.61 6.54 -2.83
C ASP A 270 14.23 8.01 -2.53
N GLY A 271 14.46 8.40 -1.28
CA GLY A 271 14.33 9.78 -0.82
C GLY A 271 12.92 10.35 -0.94
N GLN A 272 12.86 11.67 -0.98
CA GLN A 272 11.60 12.42 -1.03
C GLN A 272 10.82 12.17 -2.32
N TYR A 273 11.50 12.05 -3.47
CA TYR A 273 10.83 11.87 -4.75
C TYR A 273 10.09 10.53 -4.83
N ALA A 274 10.67 9.45 -4.29
CA ALA A 274 10.02 8.14 -4.23
C ALA A 274 8.75 8.16 -3.36
N ARG A 275 8.79 8.89 -2.25
CA ARG A 275 7.63 9.11 -1.38
C ARG A 275 6.53 9.90 -2.09
N ILE A 276 6.88 10.99 -2.79
CA ILE A 276 5.94 11.78 -3.61
C ILE A 276 5.33 10.92 -4.71
N LYS A 277 6.15 10.15 -5.43
CA LYS A 277 5.71 9.25 -6.50
C LYS A 277 4.74 8.18 -5.99
N SER A 278 5.04 7.56 -4.86
CA SER A 278 4.18 6.58 -4.19
C SER A 278 2.87 7.22 -3.70
N THR A 279 2.96 8.38 -3.08
CA THR A 279 1.79 9.15 -2.63
C THR A 279 0.87 9.50 -3.79
N ALA A 280 1.40 10.00 -4.90
CA ALA A 280 0.61 10.34 -6.08
C ALA A 280 -0.18 9.15 -6.63
N GLY A 281 0.41 7.95 -6.66
CA GLY A 281 -0.29 6.74 -7.11
C GLY A 281 -1.30 6.22 -6.12
N ILE A 282 -0.89 6.05 -4.87
CA ILE A 282 -1.71 5.44 -3.81
C ILE A 282 -2.86 6.37 -3.40
N ALA A 283 -2.56 7.65 -3.11
CA ALA A 283 -3.56 8.59 -2.62
C ALA A 283 -4.65 8.88 -3.66
N THR A 284 -4.31 8.94 -4.95
CA THR A 284 -5.30 9.11 -6.02
C THR A 284 -6.36 7.99 -5.98
N LEU A 285 -5.94 6.74 -5.86
CA LEU A 285 -6.87 5.61 -5.83
C LEU A 285 -7.65 5.53 -4.52
N LEU A 286 -6.99 5.77 -3.38
CA LEU A 286 -7.66 5.79 -2.08
C LEU A 286 -8.73 6.88 -2.00
N SER A 287 -8.49 8.07 -2.57
CA SER A 287 -9.48 9.15 -2.64
C SER A 287 -10.69 8.83 -3.53
N GLU A 288 -10.55 7.85 -4.43
CA GLU A 288 -11.64 7.30 -5.24
C GLU A 288 -12.32 6.08 -4.58
N GLY A 289 -11.96 5.78 -3.33
CA GLY A 289 -12.47 4.62 -2.59
C GLY A 289 -11.85 3.28 -3.00
N ILE A 290 -10.82 3.28 -3.86
CA ILE A 290 -10.14 2.08 -4.36
C ILE A 290 -8.90 1.79 -3.53
N GLY A 291 -8.82 0.60 -2.93
CA GLY A 291 -7.67 0.12 -2.17
C GLY A 291 -7.99 -0.25 -0.74
N ASP A 292 -7.54 -1.42 -0.32
CA ASP A 292 -7.81 -2.01 1.00
C ASP A 292 -6.53 -2.31 1.77
N THR A 293 -5.40 -2.34 1.07
CA THR A 293 -4.06 -2.46 1.66
C THR A 293 -3.06 -1.72 0.80
N ILE A 294 -2.01 -1.19 1.41
CA ILE A 294 -0.98 -0.42 0.74
C ILE A 294 0.43 -0.86 1.12
N ARG A 295 1.36 -0.65 0.18
CA ARG A 295 2.80 -0.66 0.45
C ARG A 295 3.47 0.48 -0.31
N VAL A 296 4.21 1.31 0.38
CA VAL A 296 5.25 2.17 -0.21
C VAL A 296 6.50 1.32 -0.39
N SER A 297 7.12 1.36 -1.57
CA SER A 297 8.36 0.60 -1.85
C SER A 297 9.49 1.57 -2.08
N LEU A 298 10.53 1.50 -1.23
CA LEU A 298 11.70 2.38 -1.26
C LEU A 298 12.97 1.56 -1.45
N SER A 299 13.97 2.14 -2.14
CA SER A 299 15.34 1.60 -2.19
C SER A 299 16.14 2.05 -0.95
N GLU A 300 15.54 1.85 0.23
CA GLU A 300 16.04 2.22 1.56
C GLU A 300 15.75 1.06 2.52
N ASP A 301 16.14 1.19 3.80
CA ASP A 301 15.68 0.26 4.84
C ASP A 301 14.13 0.23 4.85
N PRO A 302 13.50 -0.95 4.75
CA PRO A 302 12.05 -1.06 4.66
C PRO A 302 11.30 -0.51 5.88
N ILE A 303 11.96 -0.27 7.00
CA ILE A 303 11.37 0.39 8.16
C ILE A 303 10.87 1.80 7.82
N HIS A 304 11.50 2.47 6.84
CA HIS A 304 11.11 3.81 6.37
C HIS A 304 9.87 3.80 5.47
N GLU A 305 9.46 2.64 4.95
CA GLU A 305 8.22 2.49 4.17
C GLU A 305 6.97 2.71 5.04
N ILE A 306 7.04 2.32 6.30
CA ILE A 306 5.89 2.26 7.22
C ILE A 306 5.38 3.65 7.61
N PRO A 307 6.23 4.58 8.09
CA PRO A 307 5.79 5.95 8.34
C PRO A 307 5.17 6.60 7.09
N ALA A 308 5.79 6.42 5.91
CA ALA A 308 5.26 6.96 4.66
C ALA A 308 3.87 6.41 4.32
N CYS A 309 3.59 5.13 4.60
CA CYS A 309 2.24 4.57 4.44
C CYS A 309 1.24 5.26 5.37
N TYR A 310 1.58 5.42 6.65
CA TYR A 310 0.68 6.05 7.62
C TYR A 310 0.48 7.54 7.35
N GLU A 311 1.49 8.26 6.87
CA GLU A 311 1.38 9.66 6.44
C GLU A 311 0.39 9.82 5.27
N ILE A 312 0.44 8.91 4.28
CA ILE A 312 -0.54 8.88 3.17
C ILE A 312 -1.96 8.66 3.71
N LEU A 313 -2.15 7.68 4.59
CA LEU A 313 -3.46 7.36 5.15
C LEU A 313 -4.00 8.47 6.04
N GLN A 314 -3.14 9.12 6.81
CA GLN A 314 -3.52 10.25 7.67
C GLN A 314 -3.87 11.50 6.86
N ALA A 315 -3.07 11.83 5.84
CA ALA A 315 -3.36 12.95 4.95
C ALA A 315 -4.71 12.84 4.23
N LEU A 316 -5.21 11.61 4.05
CA LEU A 316 -6.55 11.32 3.51
C LEU A 316 -7.63 11.15 4.59
N GLY A 317 -7.30 11.28 5.87
CA GLY A 317 -8.24 11.04 6.97
C GLY A 317 -8.70 9.59 7.13
N LEU A 318 -8.02 8.63 6.49
CA LEU A 318 -8.39 7.21 6.52
C LEU A 318 -7.90 6.51 7.80
N ARG A 319 -6.77 6.95 8.36
CA ARG A 319 -6.23 6.48 9.65
C ARG A 319 -5.52 7.62 10.37
N LYS A 320 -5.84 7.84 11.64
CA LYS A 320 -5.15 8.82 12.50
C LYS A 320 -4.26 8.08 13.50
N THR A 321 -2.97 8.03 13.23
CA THR A 321 -1.99 7.30 14.04
C THR A 321 -1.04 8.20 14.83
N GLN A 322 -1.01 9.49 14.49
CA GLN A 322 -0.16 10.51 15.10
C GLN A 322 -0.93 11.83 15.19
N VAL A 323 -0.30 12.87 15.74
CA VAL A 323 -0.86 14.22 15.74
C VAL A 323 -0.85 14.80 14.32
N GLU A 324 -1.96 15.38 13.89
CA GLU A 324 -2.03 16.21 12.68
C GLU A 324 -1.66 17.65 13.03
N TYR A 325 -0.65 18.20 12.35
CA TYR A 325 -0.20 19.58 12.57
C TYR A 325 -0.67 20.49 11.43
N ILE A 326 -1.60 21.38 11.77
CA ILE A 326 -2.14 22.39 10.85
C ILE A 326 -1.38 23.70 11.07
N ALA A 327 -0.57 24.15 10.11
CA ALA A 327 0.22 25.36 10.25
C ALA A 327 0.07 26.29 9.06
N CYS A 328 -0.05 27.58 9.30
CA CYS A 328 -0.08 28.55 8.22
C CYS A 328 1.33 28.71 7.59
N PRO A 329 1.42 29.11 6.29
CA PRO A 329 2.71 29.17 5.57
C PRO A 329 3.60 30.36 5.97
N SER A 330 3.28 31.10 7.02
CA SER A 330 3.87 32.35 7.42
C SER A 330 3.69 33.48 6.39
N CYS A 331 3.46 34.67 6.87
CA CYS A 331 3.38 35.89 6.05
C CYS A 331 3.84 37.11 6.89
N GLY A 332 3.83 38.33 6.34
CA GLY A 332 4.20 39.55 7.07
C GLY A 332 3.34 39.86 8.30
N ARG A 333 2.24 39.14 8.54
CA ARG A 333 1.41 39.26 9.74
C ARG A 333 1.81 38.35 10.89
N THR A 334 2.69 37.36 10.64
CA THR A 334 3.17 36.41 11.64
C THR A 334 3.85 37.11 12.79
N LYS A 335 3.54 36.75 14.04
CA LYS A 335 3.96 37.44 15.26
C LYS A 335 5.12 36.78 15.96
N PHE A 336 5.60 35.62 15.48
CA PHE A 336 6.71 34.86 16.03
C PHE A 336 7.40 34.03 14.95
N ASP A 337 8.54 33.44 15.26
CA ASP A 337 9.19 32.45 14.39
C ASP A 337 8.38 31.14 14.37
N LEU A 338 7.48 31.06 13.40
CA LEU A 338 6.52 29.95 13.30
C LEU A 338 7.20 28.60 13.10
N PRO A 339 8.21 28.43 12.22
CA PRO A 339 8.92 27.16 12.08
C PRO A 339 9.51 26.64 13.40
N THR A 340 10.16 27.53 14.16
CA THR A 340 10.74 27.17 15.47
C THR A 340 9.67 26.76 16.48
N VAL A 341 8.56 27.49 16.54
CA VAL A 341 7.45 27.17 17.46
C VAL A 341 6.76 25.87 17.04
N LEU A 342 6.50 25.69 15.77
CA LEU A 342 5.91 24.45 15.24
C LEU A 342 6.76 23.22 15.59
N ASN A 343 8.09 23.32 15.44
CA ASN A 343 8.99 22.24 15.83
C ASN A 343 8.93 21.97 17.34
N LYS A 344 8.91 22.99 18.19
CA LYS A 344 8.75 22.80 19.64
C LYS A 344 7.43 22.14 20.03
N VAL A 345 6.32 22.55 19.40
CA VAL A 345 5.01 21.92 19.59
C VAL A 345 5.05 20.46 19.15
N ARG A 346 5.62 20.19 17.97
CA ARG A 346 5.76 18.84 17.41
C ARG A 346 6.60 17.94 18.35
N ASP A 347 7.77 18.41 18.79
CA ASP A 347 8.64 17.63 19.66
C ASP A 347 7.96 17.31 20.99
N ALA A 348 7.16 18.23 21.52
CA ALA A 348 6.43 18.05 22.76
C ALA A 348 5.23 17.10 22.64
N THR A 349 4.57 17.00 21.46
CA THR A 349 3.28 16.34 21.32
C THR A 349 3.26 15.15 20.35
N ARG A 350 4.35 14.87 19.61
CA ARG A 350 4.42 13.81 18.58
C ARG A 350 4.09 12.39 19.06
N HIS A 351 4.20 12.14 20.37
CA HIS A 351 3.86 10.85 20.98
C HIS A 351 2.35 10.65 21.22
N LEU A 352 1.56 11.73 21.13
CA LEU A 352 0.12 11.67 21.19
C LEU A 352 -0.48 11.13 19.88
N LYS A 353 -1.69 10.63 19.93
CA LYS A 353 -2.36 10.04 18.75
C LYS A 353 -3.76 10.63 18.59
N GLY A 354 -4.17 10.80 17.33
CA GLY A 354 -5.56 11.14 16.99
C GLY A 354 -5.98 12.57 17.29
N LEU A 355 -5.04 13.49 17.55
CA LEU A 355 -5.29 14.90 17.80
C LEU A 355 -4.93 15.76 16.59
N ASP A 356 -5.68 16.82 16.37
CA ASP A 356 -5.39 17.86 15.37
C ASP A 356 -4.94 19.13 16.12
N ILE A 357 -3.66 19.54 15.97
CA ILE A 357 -3.08 20.71 16.64
C ILE A 357 -2.71 21.76 15.61
N ALA A 358 -3.32 22.93 15.70
CA ALA A 358 -3.03 24.07 14.84
C ALA A 358 -2.00 25.02 15.43
N VAL A 359 -1.02 25.48 14.63
CA VAL A 359 -0.07 26.52 14.97
C VAL A 359 -0.19 27.65 13.95
N MET A 360 -0.82 28.76 14.37
CA MET A 360 -1.15 29.89 13.50
C MET A 360 -0.36 31.14 13.87
N GLY A 361 0.29 31.75 12.90
CA GLY A 361 1.17 32.91 13.11
C GLY A 361 0.47 34.19 13.54
N CYS A 362 -0.85 34.34 13.33
CA CYS A 362 -1.60 35.54 13.72
C CYS A 362 -3.10 35.26 13.90
N ILE A 363 -3.75 36.17 14.64
CA ILE A 363 -5.19 36.09 14.94
C ILE A 363 -6.09 36.44 13.74
N VAL A 364 -5.56 37.02 12.66
CA VAL A 364 -6.39 37.53 11.55
C VAL A 364 -7.12 36.39 10.83
N ASN A 365 -6.39 35.36 10.40
CA ASN A 365 -6.95 34.21 9.71
C ASN A 365 -6.94 32.95 10.60
N GLY A 366 -6.05 32.94 11.61
CA GLY A 366 -5.82 31.75 12.45
C GLY A 366 -7.08 31.09 12.97
N PRO A 367 -7.98 31.80 13.67
CA PRO A 367 -9.19 31.19 14.22
C PRO A 367 -10.13 30.58 13.18
N GLY A 368 -10.17 31.12 11.96
CA GLY A 368 -10.96 30.57 10.85
C GLY A 368 -10.32 29.34 10.21
N GLU A 369 -9.02 29.41 9.94
CA GLU A 369 -8.26 28.35 9.27
C GLU A 369 -8.01 27.12 10.17
N MET A 370 -8.05 27.28 11.50
CA MET A 370 -7.91 26.20 12.46
C MET A 370 -9.24 25.66 13.01
N ALA A 371 -10.36 26.06 12.43
CA ALA A 371 -11.69 25.80 12.99
C ALA A 371 -11.99 24.30 13.24
N ASP A 372 -11.34 23.44 12.50
CA ASP A 372 -11.48 21.97 12.58
C ASP A 372 -10.42 21.32 13.47
N ALA A 373 -9.42 22.07 13.97
CA ALA A 373 -8.41 21.55 14.89
C ALA A 373 -8.99 21.35 16.30
N ASP A 374 -8.51 20.35 17.02
CA ASP A 374 -8.89 20.14 18.44
C ASP A 374 -8.30 21.23 19.32
N TYR A 375 -7.04 21.62 19.03
CA TYR A 375 -6.31 22.66 19.78
C TYR A 375 -5.64 23.64 18.83
N GLY A 376 -5.62 24.92 19.24
CA GLY A 376 -4.98 25.99 18.49
C GLY A 376 -4.01 26.79 19.31
N TYR A 377 -2.78 26.98 18.76
CA TYR A 377 -1.75 27.90 19.23
C TYR A 377 -1.69 29.08 18.25
N VAL A 378 -2.16 30.25 18.65
CA VAL A 378 -2.35 31.38 17.74
C VAL A 378 -1.56 32.60 18.22
N GLY A 379 -0.73 33.17 17.33
CA GLY A 379 0.03 34.39 17.62
C GLY A 379 -0.85 35.62 17.82
N ALA A 380 -0.56 36.38 18.87
CA ALA A 380 -1.20 37.64 19.22
C ALA A 380 -0.21 38.81 19.24
N ALA A 381 -0.70 40.04 19.39
CA ALA A 381 0.14 41.22 19.47
C ALA A 381 1.03 41.24 20.72
N GLY A 382 2.18 41.90 20.63
CA GLY A 382 3.06 42.14 21.77
C GLY A 382 3.79 40.90 22.30
N GLY A 383 4.21 39.97 21.44
CA GLY A 383 4.96 38.76 21.83
C GLY A 383 4.12 37.79 22.63
N LYS A 384 2.82 37.79 22.46
CA LYS A 384 1.87 36.94 23.15
C LYS A 384 1.21 35.94 22.23
N ILE A 385 0.60 34.89 22.80
CA ILE A 385 -0.21 33.90 22.10
C ILE A 385 -1.56 33.71 22.79
N THR A 386 -2.47 33.08 22.06
CA THR A 386 -3.78 32.66 22.55
C THR A 386 -3.93 31.16 22.27
N LEU A 387 -4.39 30.41 23.26
CA LEU A 387 -4.74 29.01 23.12
C LEU A 387 -6.25 28.82 22.91
N TYR A 388 -6.56 27.92 22.02
CA TYR A 388 -7.93 27.56 21.66
C TYR A 388 -8.18 26.06 21.92
N ARG A 389 -9.42 25.74 22.28
CA ARG A 389 -10.00 24.41 22.21
C ARG A 389 -11.08 24.45 21.14
N LYS A 390 -10.84 23.84 20.00
CA LYS A 390 -11.65 24.02 18.79
C LYS A 390 -11.77 25.51 18.43
N ARG A 391 -12.97 26.08 18.51
CA ARG A 391 -13.23 27.50 18.20
C ARG A 391 -13.19 28.42 19.43
N ASP A 392 -13.12 27.84 20.63
CA ASP A 392 -13.24 28.60 21.87
C ASP A 392 -11.88 29.04 22.39
N VAL A 393 -11.76 30.32 22.76
CA VAL A 393 -10.57 30.85 23.46
C VAL A 393 -10.54 30.30 24.87
N VAL A 394 -9.49 29.55 25.20
CA VAL A 394 -9.33 28.98 26.54
C VAL A 394 -8.39 29.86 27.40
N LYS A 395 -7.26 30.26 26.84
CA LYS A 395 -6.27 31.13 27.50
C LYS A 395 -5.79 32.20 26.52
N ASN A 396 -5.73 33.46 26.94
CA ASN A 396 -5.23 34.56 26.10
C ASN A 396 -4.13 35.34 26.80
N GLY A 397 -3.35 36.07 26.02
CA GLY A 397 -2.31 36.95 26.54
C GLY A 397 -1.11 36.25 27.16
N ILE A 398 -0.90 34.96 26.82
CA ILE A 398 0.22 34.13 27.30
C ILE A 398 1.52 34.67 26.66
N PRO A 399 2.60 34.93 27.42
CA PRO A 399 3.90 35.17 26.83
C PRO A 399 4.33 34.00 25.95
N GLN A 400 4.89 34.29 24.77
CA GLN A 400 5.26 33.27 23.79
C GLN A 400 6.21 32.21 24.34
N GLU A 401 7.14 32.61 25.23
CA GLU A 401 8.10 31.72 25.87
C GLU A 401 7.43 30.60 26.70
N HIS A 402 6.24 30.82 27.23
CA HIS A 402 5.45 29.85 28.02
C HIS A 402 4.38 29.15 27.19
N GLY A 403 4.20 29.49 25.91
CA GLY A 403 3.08 29.05 25.10
C GLY A 403 3.01 27.54 24.90
N VAL A 404 4.14 26.85 24.75
CA VAL A 404 4.18 25.38 24.60
C VAL A 404 3.87 24.67 25.92
N GLU A 405 4.39 25.17 27.04
CA GLU A 405 4.11 24.64 28.37
C GLU A 405 2.62 24.77 28.71
N GLU A 406 2.02 25.91 28.40
CA GLU A 406 0.58 26.13 28.59
C GLU A 406 -0.29 25.27 27.69
N LEU A 407 0.15 24.97 26.46
CA LEU A 407 -0.52 24.01 25.59
C LEU A 407 -0.47 22.60 26.18
N ILE A 408 0.68 22.15 26.68
CA ILE A 408 0.82 20.86 27.37
C ILE A 408 -0.10 20.81 28.60
N GLN A 409 -0.14 21.88 29.39
CA GLN A 409 -1.02 21.94 30.55
C GLN A 409 -2.49 21.83 30.14
N LEU A 410 -2.92 22.49 29.07
CA LEU A 410 -4.27 22.38 28.53
C LEU A 410 -4.60 20.93 28.10
N LEU A 411 -3.66 20.25 27.42
CA LEU A 411 -3.83 18.85 27.01
C LEU A 411 -3.97 17.91 28.23
N LYS A 412 -3.24 18.20 29.32
CA LYS A 412 -3.35 17.48 30.61
C LYS A 412 -4.69 17.72 31.29
N GLU A 413 -5.15 18.97 31.34
CA GLU A 413 -6.45 19.36 31.91
C GLU A 413 -7.61 18.67 31.19
N ASP A 414 -7.49 18.47 29.88
CA ASP A 414 -8.49 17.80 29.04
C ASP A 414 -8.38 16.26 29.07
N GLY A 415 -7.37 15.69 29.74
CA GLY A 415 -7.17 14.25 29.87
C GLY A 415 -6.74 13.55 28.58
N VAL A 416 -6.23 14.29 27.59
CA VAL A 416 -5.73 13.74 26.31
C VAL A 416 -4.21 13.58 26.29
N TRP A 417 -3.53 14.04 27.34
CA TRP A 417 -2.09 13.89 27.49
C TRP A 417 -1.74 12.47 27.95
N VAL A 418 -0.77 11.88 27.30
CA VAL A 418 -0.11 10.63 27.72
C VAL A 418 1.36 10.96 27.95
N GLU A 419 2.00 10.44 28.99
CA GLU A 419 3.42 10.70 29.20
C GLU A 419 4.27 9.97 28.13
N PRO A 420 5.34 10.59 27.63
CA PRO A 420 6.21 9.97 26.62
C PRO A 420 6.76 8.63 27.13
N GLY A 421 6.58 7.56 26.33
CA GLY A 421 7.09 6.22 26.65
C GLY A 421 6.10 5.30 27.37
N GLN A 422 4.84 5.73 27.53
CA GLN A 422 3.75 4.87 28.02
C GLN A 422 2.91 4.26 26.90
#